data_62de8b1ab73d7eedcb501cc42703653c
#
_entry.id   62de8b1ab73d7eedcb501cc42703653c
#
_cell.length_a   1.000
_cell.length_b   1.000
_cell.length_c   1.000
_cell.angle_alpha   90.00
_cell.angle_beta   90.00
_cell.angle_gamma   90.00
#
_symmetry.space_group_name_H-M   'P 1'
#
loop_
_entity.id
_entity.type
_entity.pdbx_description
1 polymer ?
#
loop_
_entity_poly.entity_id
_entity_poly.type
_entity_poly.pdbx_seq_one_letter_code
_entity_poly.pdbx_strand_id
1 'polypeptide(L)'
;MPQKFINSLYISFIIILISFSARSAEDLKSIGKFKDWETFTVNENNNKICFAQSIPILRAPKKFERNPSRLFVSFRPIEDIKDEVSTTSGYSFQKEKIVKAKSGKKTFDFFAQENFAWILDTEEEQKFIQAMKKASRVMIIGRTDKGKQTIDHYSLMGFSKAYNTAKKNCS
;
A
#
# COMPACT_ATOMS: atom_id res chain seq x y z
N MET A 1 19.22 76.68 -23.80
CA MET A 1 18.24 75.99 -22.94
C MET A 1 17.95 74.61 -23.54
N PRO A 2 18.40 73.51 -23.00
CA PRO A 2 18.03 72.19 -23.50
C PRO A 2 16.91 71.58 -22.67
N GLN A 3 15.88 71.10 -23.36
CA GLN A 3 14.70 70.48 -22.86
C GLN A 3 15.01 69.02 -22.47
N LYS A 4 14.71 68.66 -21.23
CA LYS A 4 14.90 67.30 -20.72
C LYS A 4 13.70 66.45 -21.16
N PHE A 5 13.96 65.43 -21.99
CA PHE A 5 13.02 64.35 -22.24
C PHE A 5 13.04 63.34 -21.09
N ILE A 6 11.95 63.24 -20.37
CA ILE A 6 11.72 62.21 -19.38
C ILE A 6 11.14 61.01 -20.07
N ASN A 7 11.92 59.95 -20.31
CA ASN A 7 11.44 58.69 -20.78
C ASN A 7 10.79 57.93 -19.59
N SER A 8 9.49 57.85 -19.62
CA SER A 8 8.72 57.03 -18.68
C SER A 8 8.81 55.58 -19.13
N LEU A 9 9.55 54.78 -18.40
CA LEU A 9 9.69 53.32 -18.59
C LEU A 9 8.53 52.61 -17.89
N TYR A 10 7.51 52.26 -18.67
CA TYR A 10 6.44 51.39 -18.14
C TYR A 10 6.95 49.96 -17.99
N ILE A 11 7.28 49.59 -16.76
CA ILE A 11 7.57 48.19 -16.40
C ILE A 11 6.24 47.47 -16.31
N SER A 12 5.89 46.73 -17.36
CA SER A 12 4.73 45.85 -17.38
C SER A 12 5.05 44.62 -16.52
N PHE A 13 4.48 44.57 -15.32
CA PHE A 13 4.62 43.43 -14.41
C PHE A 13 3.66 42.34 -14.86
N ILE A 14 4.15 41.41 -15.68
CA ILE A 14 3.39 40.21 -16.07
C ILE A 14 3.33 39.28 -14.86
N ILE A 15 2.19 39.29 -14.16
CA ILE A 15 1.88 38.32 -13.15
C ILE A 15 1.56 36.99 -13.83
N ILE A 16 2.52 36.09 -13.90
CA ILE A 16 2.31 34.73 -14.34
C ILE A 16 1.53 34.03 -13.21
N LEU A 17 0.22 33.90 -13.39
CA LEU A 17 -0.63 33.05 -12.57
C LEU A 17 -0.23 31.60 -12.81
N ILE A 18 0.66 31.09 -11.98
CA ILE A 18 0.95 29.66 -11.92
C ILE A 18 -0.32 29.04 -11.33
N SER A 19 -1.16 28.50 -12.19
CA SER A 19 -2.29 27.67 -11.78
C SER A 19 -1.74 26.42 -11.15
N PHE A 20 -1.64 26.38 -9.83
CA PHE A 20 -1.46 25.14 -9.06
C PHE A 20 -2.71 24.31 -9.32
N SER A 21 -2.61 23.34 -10.22
CA SER A 21 -3.62 22.28 -10.32
C SER A 21 -3.66 21.58 -8.98
N ALA A 22 -4.67 21.86 -8.18
CA ALA A 22 -4.95 21.09 -6.97
C ALA A 22 -5.15 19.64 -7.43
N ARG A 23 -4.17 18.79 -7.17
CA ARG A 23 -4.35 17.35 -7.29
C ARG A 23 -5.50 17.02 -6.37
N SER A 24 -6.59 16.52 -6.93
CA SER A 24 -7.71 15.98 -6.20
C SER A 24 -7.14 14.97 -5.22
N ALA A 25 -7.32 15.22 -3.93
CA ALA A 25 -6.97 14.24 -2.90
C ALA A 25 -7.76 12.97 -3.24
N GLU A 26 -7.06 11.87 -3.41
CA GLU A 26 -7.67 10.56 -3.61
C GLU A 26 -8.66 10.34 -2.47
N ASP A 27 -9.94 10.11 -2.79
CA ASP A 27 -11.02 10.02 -1.81
C ASP A 27 -11.01 8.62 -1.20
N LEU A 28 -10.04 8.38 -0.30
CA LEU A 28 -9.89 7.13 0.43
C LEU A 28 -11.04 6.99 1.44
N LYS A 29 -11.95 6.07 1.19
CA LYS A 29 -13.13 5.83 2.01
C LYS A 29 -13.06 4.47 2.70
N SER A 30 -13.14 4.44 4.03
CA SER A 30 -13.38 3.21 4.78
C SER A 30 -14.82 2.74 4.55
N ILE A 31 -14.99 1.50 4.16
CA ILE A 31 -16.29 0.87 3.89
C ILE A 31 -16.62 -0.27 4.84
N GLY A 32 -15.74 -0.56 5.80
CA GLY A 32 -16.01 -1.50 6.86
C GLY A 32 -14.78 -1.87 7.67
N LYS A 33 -14.97 -1.96 8.98
CA LYS A 33 -13.98 -2.45 9.94
C LYS A 33 -14.41 -3.78 10.54
N PHE A 34 -13.55 -4.78 10.48
CA PHE A 34 -13.81 -6.15 10.86
C PHE A 34 -12.70 -6.67 11.77
N LYS A 35 -12.81 -6.38 13.06
CA LYS A 35 -11.78 -6.69 14.08
C LYS A 35 -10.42 -6.06 13.69
N ASP A 36 -9.44 -6.88 13.31
CA ASP A 36 -8.07 -6.45 13.00
C ASP A 36 -7.87 -6.11 11.51
N TRP A 37 -8.95 -6.13 10.72
CA TRP A 37 -8.96 -5.81 9.30
C TRP A 37 -9.93 -4.67 9.00
N GLU A 38 -9.54 -3.83 8.06
CA GLU A 38 -10.38 -2.74 7.56
C GLU A 38 -10.39 -2.75 6.03
N THR A 39 -11.53 -2.39 5.44
CA THR A 39 -11.74 -2.38 4.00
C THR A 39 -11.94 -0.96 3.52
N PHE A 40 -11.30 -0.63 2.43
CA PHE A 40 -11.31 0.70 1.82
C PHE A 40 -11.69 0.64 0.36
N THR A 41 -12.22 1.76 -0.13
CA THR A 41 -12.27 2.08 -1.54
C THR A 41 -11.55 3.40 -1.79
N VAL A 42 -10.94 3.50 -2.95
CA VAL A 42 -10.37 4.75 -3.49
C VAL A 42 -10.73 4.84 -4.96
N ASN A 43 -11.01 6.06 -5.44
CA ASN A 43 -11.20 6.33 -6.85
C ASN A 43 -9.99 7.13 -7.34
N GLU A 44 -9.20 6.53 -8.19
CA GLU A 44 -8.04 7.13 -8.83
C GLU A 44 -8.27 7.21 -10.34
N ASN A 45 -8.33 8.42 -10.92
CA ASN A 45 -8.53 8.62 -12.34
C ASN A 45 -9.71 7.82 -12.96
N ASN A 46 -10.85 7.82 -12.31
CA ASN A 46 -12.03 6.98 -12.61
C ASN A 46 -11.81 5.46 -12.40
N ASN A 47 -10.69 5.05 -11.86
CA ASN A 47 -10.42 3.68 -11.46
C ASN A 47 -10.87 3.48 -10.03
N LYS A 48 -11.84 2.60 -9.81
CA LYS A 48 -12.21 2.17 -8.47
C LYS A 48 -11.26 1.07 -8.03
N ILE A 49 -10.57 1.30 -6.91
CA ILE A 49 -9.71 0.34 -6.23
C ILE A 49 -10.35 -0.02 -4.90
N CYS A 50 -10.44 -1.30 -4.58
CA CYS A 50 -10.89 -1.77 -3.29
C CYS A 50 -9.82 -2.64 -2.65
N PHE A 51 -9.60 -2.47 -1.35
CA PHE A 51 -8.64 -3.31 -0.66
C PHE A 51 -9.02 -3.55 0.79
N ALA A 52 -8.67 -4.71 1.29
CA ALA A 52 -8.65 -5.02 2.71
C ALA A 52 -7.23 -4.86 3.22
N GLN A 53 -7.05 -4.22 4.37
CA GLN A 53 -5.74 -4.08 5.01
C GLN A 53 -5.77 -4.44 6.48
N SER A 54 -4.61 -4.83 7.00
CA SER A 54 -4.34 -4.99 8.42
C SER A 54 -3.02 -4.37 8.81
N ILE A 55 -2.92 -3.96 10.07
CA ILE A 55 -1.67 -3.56 10.72
C ILE A 55 -1.15 -4.71 11.59
N PRO A 56 0.17 -4.86 11.77
CA PRO A 56 0.69 -5.95 12.57
C PRO A 56 0.38 -5.73 14.07
N ILE A 57 -0.02 -6.80 14.74
CA ILE A 57 -0.21 -6.84 16.19
C ILE A 57 1.11 -6.94 16.97
N LEU A 58 2.18 -7.35 16.30
CA LEU A 58 3.53 -7.38 16.83
C LEU A 58 4.54 -7.10 15.71
N ARG A 59 5.53 -6.25 16.01
CA ARG A 59 6.65 -5.93 15.12
C ARG A 59 7.96 -6.25 15.82
N ALA A 60 8.79 -7.08 15.21
CA ALA A 60 10.10 -7.44 15.75
C ALA A 60 11.23 -7.03 14.78
N PRO A 61 12.38 -6.58 15.30
CA PRO A 61 12.68 -6.23 16.68
C PRO A 61 11.90 -5.01 17.19
N LYS A 62 11.46 -5.03 18.45
CA LYS A 62 10.64 -3.93 19.02
C LYS A 62 11.34 -2.56 19.00
N LYS A 63 12.67 -2.54 19.20
CA LYS A 63 13.47 -1.30 19.24
C LYS A 63 13.88 -0.80 17.85
N PHE A 64 13.48 -1.46 16.78
CA PHE A 64 13.78 -1.02 15.42
C PHE A 64 12.68 -0.06 14.93
N GLU A 65 13.00 1.23 14.94
CA GLU A 65 12.12 2.27 14.40
C GLU A 65 12.03 2.15 12.88
N ARG A 66 10.81 2.15 12.35
CA ARG A 66 10.50 2.07 10.93
C ARG A 66 9.08 2.56 10.66
N ASN A 67 8.81 2.95 9.44
CA ASN A 67 7.49 3.38 9.01
C ASN A 67 6.41 2.30 9.28
N PRO A 68 5.13 2.64 9.20
CA PRO A 68 4.05 1.67 9.37
C PRO A 68 4.16 0.49 8.42
N SER A 69 3.95 -0.72 8.96
CA SER A 69 3.81 -1.95 8.17
C SER A 69 2.34 -2.21 7.85
N ARG A 70 2.06 -2.81 6.70
CA ARG A 70 0.71 -3.16 6.25
C ARG A 70 0.75 -4.47 5.47
N LEU A 71 -0.34 -5.23 5.58
CA LEU A 71 -0.65 -6.37 4.71
C LEU A 71 -1.97 -6.05 4.00
N PHE A 72 -2.00 -6.24 2.68
CA PHE A 72 -3.13 -5.88 1.82
C PHE A 72 -3.63 -7.08 1.02
N VAL A 73 -4.92 -7.04 0.66
CA VAL A 73 -5.45 -7.77 -0.48
C VAL A 73 -6.27 -6.78 -1.31
N SER A 74 -5.87 -6.59 -2.55
CA SER A 74 -6.36 -5.52 -3.43
C SER A 74 -7.11 -6.06 -4.65
N PHE A 75 -8.06 -5.25 -5.14
CA PHE A 75 -8.87 -5.50 -6.32
C PHE A 75 -8.84 -4.23 -7.17
N ARG A 76 -8.39 -4.33 -8.42
CA ARG A 76 -8.34 -3.25 -9.40
C ARG A 76 -9.00 -3.69 -10.71
N PRO A 77 -10.33 -3.57 -10.84
CA PRO A 77 -11.09 -4.14 -11.97
C PRO A 77 -10.62 -3.68 -13.36
N ILE A 78 -10.27 -2.40 -13.51
CA ILE A 78 -9.82 -1.85 -14.80
C ILE A 78 -8.49 -2.45 -15.25
N GLU A 79 -7.62 -2.83 -14.30
CA GLU A 79 -6.34 -3.48 -14.55
C GLU A 79 -6.46 -5.01 -14.62
N ASP A 80 -7.67 -5.56 -14.52
CA ASP A 80 -7.98 -7.00 -14.35
C ASP A 80 -7.24 -7.65 -13.17
N ILE A 81 -6.86 -6.85 -12.17
CA ILE A 81 -6.19 -7.33 -10.96
C ILE A 81 -7.23 -7.78 -9.95
N LYS A 82 -7.17 -9.04 -9.64
CA LYS A 82 -8.04 -9.72 -8.68
C LYS A 82 -7.20 -10.39 -7.62
N ASP A 83 -7.55 -10.15 -6.34
CA ASP A 83 -6.94 -10.86 -5.21
C ASP A 83 -5.43 -10.55 -4.98
N GLU A 84 -4.86 -9.46 -5.51
CA GLU A 84 -3.43 -9.15 -5.34
C GLU A 84 -3.06 -9.01 -3.86
N VAL A 85 -2.14 -9.86 -3.40
CA VAL A 85 -1.61 -9.81 -2.04
C VAL A 85 -0.29 -9.08 -2.01
N SER A 86 -0.24 -8.00 -1.23
CA SER A 86 0.99 -7.22 -1.06
C SER A 86 1.24 -6.86 0.40
N THR A 87 2.50 -6.55 0.71
CA THR A 87 2.91 -6.12 2.04
C THR A 87 3.99 -5.05 1.99
N THR A 88 3.97 -4.16 2.98
CA THR A 88 5.11 -3.30 3.29
C THR A 88 5.51 -3.48 4.75
N SER A 89 6.80 -3.48 5.02
CA SER A 89 7.34 -3.59 6.38
C SER A 89 7.91 -2.29 6.91
N GLY A 90 7.67 -1.17 6.18
CA GLY A 90 8.05 0.18 6.59
C GLY A 90 9.53 0.53 6.34
N TYR A 91 10.18 -0.17 5.43
CA TYR A 91 11.55 0.07 4.96
C TYR A 91 11.74 -0.52 3.55
N SER A 92 12.83 -0.16 2.87
CA SER A 92 13.21 -0.78 1.61
C SER A 92 13.77 -2.18 1.86
N PHE A 93 13.15 -3.18 1.24
CA PHE A 93 13.59 -4.57 1.34
C PHE A 93 14.96 -4.77 0.68
N GLN A 94 15.71 -5.72 1.20
CA GLN A 94 16.99 -6.12 0.62
C GLN A 94 16.76 -6.65 -0.80
N LYS A 95 17.48 -6.08 -1.78
CA LYS A 95 17.42 -6.50 -3.18
C LYS A 95 17.69 -8.01 -3.32
N GLU A 96 17.00 -8.63 -4.28
CA GLU A 96 17.16 -10.06 -4.61
C GLU A 96 16.89 -11.03 -3.45
N LYS A 97 16.32 -10.56 -2.36
CA LYS A 97 15.93 -11.44 -1.24
C LYS A 97 14.41 -11.63 -1.22
N ILE A 98 14.04 -12.88 -0.99
CA ILE A 98 12.64 -13.27 -0.84
C ILE A 98 12.13 -12.83 0.54
N VAL A 99 10.98 -12.17 0.54
CA VAL A 99 10.20 -11.96 1.75
C VAL A 99 9.30 -13.18 1.95
N LYS A 100 9.31 -13.76 3.14
CA LYS A 100 8.54 -14.97 3.43
C LYS A 100 7.30 -14.65 4.25
N ALA A 101 6.17 -15.24 3.85
CA ALA A 101 4.96 -15.24 4.66
C ALA A 101 4.72 -16.65 5.23
N LYS A 102 4.49 -16.76 6.55
CA LYS A 102 4.12 -18.03 7.20
C LYS A 102 2.69 -17.94 7.71
N SER A 103 1.84 -18.84 7.21
CA SER A 103 0.44 -18.98 7.63
C SER A 103 0.16 -20.43 8.02
N GLY A 104 -0.03 -20.68 9.31
CA GLY A 104 -0.10 -22.05 9.83
C GLY A 104 1.22 -22.79 9.61
N LYS A 105 1.16 -23.94 8.95
CA LYS A 105 2.34 -24.76 8.59
C LYS A 105 2.92 -24.44 7.20
N LYS A 106 2.26 -23.54 6.45
CA LYS A 106 2.66 -23.20 5.07
C LYS A 106 3.55 -21.96 5.05
N THR A 107 4.47 -21.94 4.10
CA THR A 107 5.33 -20.79 3.79
C THR A 107 5.11 -20.41 2.35
N PHE A 108 5.05 -19.10 2.08
CA PHE A 108 4.84 -18.50 0.77
C PHE A 108 5.94 -17.47 0.52
N ASP A 109 6.36 -17.34 -0.71
CA ASP A 109 7.42 -16.45 -1.12
C ASP A 109 6.83 -15.21 -1.79
N PHE A 110 7.32 -14.04 -1.37
CA PHE A 110 6.96 -12.74 -1.93
C PHE A 110 8.18 -12.15 -2.61
N PHE A 111 8.03 -11.71 -3.83
CA PHE A 111 9.01 -10.91 -4.54
C PHE A 111 9.02 -9.49 -4.00
N ALA A 112 10.18 -8.99 -3.63
CA ALA A 112 10.35 -7.65 -3.08
C ALA A 112 10.90 -6.67 -4.10
N GLN A 113 10.27 -5.51 -4.18
CA GLN A 113 10.75 -4.35 -4.94
C GLN A 113 10.59 -3.11 -4.09
N GLU A 114 11.69 -2.43 -3.79
CA GLU A 114 11.72 -1.27 -2.90
C GLU A 114 11.02 -1.54 -1.55
N ASN A 115 9.94 -0.83 -1.27
CA ASN A 115 9.22 -0.87 0.01
C ASN A 115 8.09 -1.90 0.06
N PHE A 116 7.81 -2.58 -1.05
CA PHE A 116 6.72 -3.53 -1.17
C PHE A 116 7.21 -4.92 -1.56
N ALA A 117 6.39 -5.91 -1.25
CA ALA A 117 6.58 -7.27 -1.70
C ALA A 117 5.22 -7.89 -2.07
N TRP A 118 5.19 -8.70 -3.14
CA TRP A 118 3.99 -9.33 -3.72
C TRP A 118 4.21 -10.81 -3.96
N ILE A 119 3.12 -11.57 -4.01
CA ILE A 119 3.11 -12.89 -4.64
C ILE A 119 2.90 -12.66 -6.15
N LEU A 120 3.81 -13.18 -6.98
CA LEU A 120 3.74 -13.00 -8.44
C LEU A 120 2.90 -14.06 -9.14
N ASP A 121 2.82 -15.26 -8.57
CA ASP A 121 2.09 -16.37 -9.14
C ASP A 121 0.65 -16.37 -8.62
N THR A 122 -0.33 -16.31 -9.53
CA THR A 122 -1.76 -16.22 -9.20
C THR A 122 -2.25 -17.47 -8.44
N GLU A 123 -1.73 -18.66 -8.74
CA GLU A 123 -2.13 -19.89 -8.05
C GLU A 123 -1.61 -19.90 -6.61
N GLU A 124 -0.34 -19.50 -6.40
CA GLU A 124 0.24 -19.35 -5.07
C GLU A 124 -0.46 -18.26 -4.26
N GLU A 125 -0.86 -17.17 -4.90
CA GLU A 125 -1.65 -16.11 -4.27
C GLU A 125 -3.01 -16.62 -3.76
N GLN A 126 -3.73 -17.39 -4.57
CA GLN A 126 -4.98 -18.03 -4.16
C GLN A 126 -4.76 -19.03 -3.00
N LYS A 127 -3.69 -19.82 -3.05
CA LYS A 127 -3.31 -20.73 -1.97
C LYS A 127 -3.00 -19.98 -0.67
N PHE A 128 -2.35 -18.82 -0.77
CA PHE A 128 -2.06 -17.98 0.38
C PHE A 128 -3.35 -17.39 0.99
N ILE A 129 -4.25 -16.85 0.16
CA ILE A 129 -5.55 -16.35 0.61
C ILE A 129 -6.35 -17.45 1.32
N GLN A 130 -6.37 -18.66 0.76
CA GLN A 130 -7.05 -19.80 1.42
C GLN A 130 -6.39 -20.19 2.75
N ALA A 131 -5.05 -20.09 2.84
CA ALA A 131 -4.34 -20.33 4.09
C ALA A 131 -4.68 -19.26 5.13
N MET A 132 -4.75 -17.97 4.73
CA MET A 132 -5.16 -16.89 5.62
C MET A 132 -6.59 -17.04 6.13
N LYS A 133 -7.54 -17.52 5.29
CA LYS A 133 -8.92 -17.76 5.72
C LYS A 133 -9.05 -18.85 6.80
N LYS A 134 -8.08 -19.75 6.90
CA LYS A 134 -8.10 -20.91 7.82
C LYS A 134 -7.22 -20.73 9.06
N ALA A 135 -6.29 -19.78 9.03
CA ALA A 135 -5.34 -19.57 10.13
C ALA A 135 -5.80 -18.43 11.06
N SER A 136 -5.23 -18.36 12.25
CA SER A 136 -5.47 -17.27 13.22
C SER A 136 -4.50 -16.09 13.04
N ARG A 137 -3.33 -16.33 12.43
CA ARG A 137 -2.29 -15.32 12.19
C ARG A 137 -1.43 -15.65 10.98
N VAL A 138 -0.78 -14.63 10.48
CA VAL A 138 0.29 -14.72 9.49
C VAL A 138 1.51 -13.93 9.97
N MET A 139 2.71 -14.42 9.65
CA MET A 139 3.98 -13.73 9.91
C MET A 139 4.60 -13.34 8.58
N ILE A 140 4.99 -12.08 8.45
CA ILE A 140 5.80 -11.59 7.33
C ILE A 140 7.24 -11.45 7.83
N ILE A 141 8.16 -12.10 7.14
CA ILE A 141 9.58 -12.16 7.50
C ILE A 141 10.35 -11.52 6.35
N GLY A 142 10.90 -10.34 6.61
CA GLY A 142 11.68 -9.57 5.63
C GLY A 142 13.08 -9.24 6.13
N ARG A 143 13.89 -8.64 5.25
CA ARG A 143 15.19 -8.05 5.58
C ARG A 143 15.26 -6.65 5.02
N THR A 144 15.82 -5.73 5.80
CA THR A 144 16.14 -4.37 5.32
C THR A 144 17.27 -4.43 4.29
N ASP A 145 17.45 -3.36 3.54
CA ASP A 145 18.60 -3.14 2.66
C ASP A 145 19.96 -3.39 3.35
N LYS A 146 20.03 -3.13 4.66
CA LYS A 146 21.20 -3.37 5.51
C LYS A 146 21.28 -4.80 6.07
N GLY A 147 20.39 -5.71 5.60
CA GLY A 147 20.37 -7.12 5.99
C GLY A 147 19.74 -7.43 7.35
N LYS A 148 19.20 -6.44 8.07
CA LYS A 148 18.52 -6.66 9.35
C LYS A 148 17.20 -7.39 9.14
N GLN A 149 17.01 -8.54 9.80
CA GLN A 149 15.76 -9.29 9.73
C GLN A 149 14.67 -8.63 10.57
N THR A 150 13.45 -8.61 10.03
CA THR A 150 12.24 -8.23 10.77
C THR A 150 11.16 -9.30 10.66
N ILE A 151 10.27 -9.32 11.64
CA ILE A 151 9.10 -10.20 11.65
C ILE A 151 7.90 -9.37 12.08
N ASP A 152 6.89 -9.33 11.22
CA ASP A 152 5.60 -8.69 11.49
C ASP A 152 4.51 -9.76 11.62
N HIS A 153 3.82 -9.75 12.75
CA HIS A 153 2.72 -10.67 13.00
C HIS A 153 1.39 -9.97 12.77
N TYR A 154 0.58 -10.51 11.91
CA TYR A 154 -0.77 -10.01 11.62
C TYR A 154 -1.81 -10.98 12.17
N SER A 155 -2.81 -10.48 12.85
CA SER A 155 -4.00 -11.24 13.18
C SER A 155 -4.86 -11.45 11.93
N LEU A 156 -5.46 -12.62 11.79
CA LEU A 156 -6.39 -12.93 10.71
C LEU A 156 -7.85 -12.89 11.16
N MET A 157 -8.10 -12.38 12.40
CA MET A 157 -9.46 -12.17 12.88
C MET A 157 -10.14 -11.05 12.07
N GLY A 158 -11.22 -11.42 11.37
CA GLY A 158 -11.97 -10.51 10.50
C GLY A 158 -11.51 -10.52 9.03
N PHE A 159 -10.40 -11.18 8.69
CA PHE A 159 -9.87 -11.24 7.33
C PHE A 159 -10.91 -11.64 6.28
N SER A 160 -11.56 -12.80 6.46
CA SER A 160 -12.53 -13.30 5.47
C SER A 160 -13.67 -12.33 5.19
N LYS A 161 -14.14 -11.60 6.22
CA LYS A 161 -15.21 -10.62 6.05
C LYS A 161 -14.70 -9.37 5.35
N ALA A 162 -13.52 -8.85 5.71
CA ALA A 162 -12.89 -7.72 5.05
C ALA A 162 -12.60 -8.01 3.58
N TYR A 163 -11.98 -9.15 3.28
CA TYR A 163 -11.72 -9.64 1.94
C TYR A 163 -12.99 -9.71 1.08
N ASN A 164 -14.05 -10.36 1.57
CA ASN A 164 -15.31 -10.49 0.84
C ASN A 164 -15.98 -9.12 0.60
N THR A 165 -15.85 -8.20 1.55
CA THR A 165 -16.36 -6.84 1.41
C THR A 165 -15.61 -6.08 0.33
N ALA A 166 -14.26 -6.14 0.30
CA ALA A 166 -13.45 -5.53 -0.75
C ALA A 166 -13.81 -6.11 -2.12
N LYS A 167 -13.80 -7.44 -2.24
CA LYS A 167 -14.14 -8.16 -3.48
C LYS A 167 -15.52 -7.74 -4.03
N LYS A 168 -16.55 -7.76 -3.18
CA LYS A 168 -17.93 -7.39 -3.58
C LYS A 168 -18.04 -5.93 -4.05
N ASN A 169 -17.24 -5.03 -3.51
CA ASN A 169 -17.30 -3.61 -3.87
C ASN A 169 -16.54 -3.28 -5.16
N CYS A 170 -15.66 -4.16 -5.63
CA CYS A 170 -14.87 -4.03 -6.85
C CYS A 170 -15.08 -5.18 -7.86
N SER A 171 -16.18 -5.95 -7.72
CA SER A 171 -16.63 -6.95 -8.72
C SER A 171 -17.75 -6.37 -9.55
#